data_d370efd618c7b91ea1128a0ce2ce99c8
#
_entry.id   d370efd618c7b91ea1128a0ce2ce99c8
#
_cell.length_a   1.000
_cell.length_b   1.000
_cell.length_c   1.000
_cell.angle_alpha   90.00
_cell.angle_beta   90.00
_cell.angle_gamma   90.00
#
_symmetry.space_group_name_H-M   'P 1'
#
loop_
_entity.id
_entity.type
_entity.pdbx_description
1 polymer ?
#
loop_
_entity_poly.entity_id
_entity_poly.type
_entity_poly.pdbx_seq_one_letter_code
_entity_poly.pdbx_strand_id
1 'polypeptide(L)'
;KYFSLGKIELTDAGGNPTGVINPNEFVFSGSYALKLSQTFSMGVSIKYIRSNLAFTGTSSTLQPVNSFAVDVSGFYQSEEENYGTFNGKYRLGFNIANLGPKVSYVPGEEDFIPTNLKLGGGFDFILDDYNTISTTLEFTKLLVPTPLADGSEEDTSWISGVFSSFGDAPGGFSEELKEFTYAFGAEYLYNNAFALRTGYFHESEDKGARQYFTMGAGFKTNALNVDLSYLMNASDVNNPLENSLRFSLSFDLGEIYDDY
;
A
#
# COMPACT_ATOMS: atom_id res chain seq x y z
N LYS A 1 9.79 -1.33 -8.86
CA LYS A 1 8.66 -2.24 -9.18
C LYS A 1 8.36 -2.16 -10.66
N TYR A 2 7.97 -3.28 -11.25
CA TYR A 2 7.48 -3.36 -12.63
C TYR A 2 6.20 -4.18 -12.64
N PHE A 3 5.20 -3.70 -13.37
CA PHE A 3 3.93 -4.37 -13.58
C PHE A 3 3.59 -4.36 -15.07
N SER A 4 3.07 -5.45 -15.60
CA SER A 4 2.60 -5.56 -16.98
C SER A 4 1.38 -6.47 -17.03
N LEU A 5 0.39 -6.06 -17.82
CA LEU A 5 -0.77 -6.90 -18.15
C LEU A 5 -0.47 -7.90 -19.28
N GLY A 6 0.78 -7.90 -19.79
CA GLY A 6 1.14 -8.69 -20.96
C GLY A 6 0.61 -8.09 -22.25
N LYS A 7 0.62 -8.91 -23.31
CA LYS A 7 0.09 -8.50 -24.61
C LYS A 7 -1.41 -8.70 -24.64
N ILE A 8 -2.15 -7.66 -25.00
CA ILE A 8 -3.60 -7.67 -25.19
C ILE A 8 -3.86 -7.43 -26.67
N GLU A 9 -4.54 -8.39 -27.32
CA GLU A 9 -4.98 -8.25 -28.71
C GLU A 9 -6.27 -7.42 -28.74
N LEU A 10 -6.27 -6.39 -29.57
CA LEU A 10 -7.45 -5.56 -29.83
C LEU A 10 -8.21 -6.09 -31.03
N THR A 11 -9.52 -6.14 -30.95
CA THR A 11 -10.40 -6.57 -32.02
C THR A 11 -11.45 -5.49 -32.34
N ASP A 12 -11.89 -5.44 -33.58
CA ASP A 12 -13.07 -4.65 -33.98
C ASP A 12 -14.39 -5.32 -33.51
N ALA A 13 -15.52 -4.66 -33.76
CA ALA A 13 -16.84 -5.21 -33.43
C ALA A 13 -17.18 -6.52 -34.19
N GLY A 14 -16.43 -6.85 -35.23
CA GLY A 14 -16.53 -8.09 -35.99
C GLY A 14 -15.62 -9.20 -35.50
N GLY A 15 -14.79 -8.92 -34.48
CA GLY A 15 -13.81 -9.87 -33.95
C GLY A 15 -12.49 -9.93 -34.72
N ASN A 16 -12.24 -9.04 -35.69
CA ASN A 16 -11.00 -9.02 -36.43
C ASN A 16 -9.91 -8.31 -35.63
N PRO A 17 -8.65 -8.82 -35.61
CA PRO A 17 -7.55 -8.17 -34.92
C PRO A 17 -7.28 -6.77 -35.49
N THR A 18 -7.24 -5.77 -34.63
CA THR A 18 -6.95 -4.35 -34.99
C THR A 18 -5.62 -3.87 -34.46
N GLY A 19 -5.00 -4.58 -33.52
CA GLY A 19 -3.71 -4.24 -32.96
C GLY A 19 -3.33 -5.07 -31.75
N VAL A 20 -2.15 -4.81 -31.20
CA VAL A 20 -1.67 -5.42 -29.96
C VAL A 20 -1.13 -4.30 -29.08
N ILE A 21 -1.52 -4.29 -27.83
CA ILE A 21 -0.99 -3.38 -26.81
C ILE A 21 -0.28 -4.16 -25.73
N ASN A 22 0.62 -3.51 -25.02
CA ASN A 22 1.34 -4.06 -23.87
C ASN A 22 1.38 -3.04 -22.74
N PRO A 23 0.27 -2.86 -22.00
CA PRO A 23 0.21 -1.92 -20.89
C PRO A 23 1.22 -2.32 -19.81
N ASN A 24 2.01 -1.37 -19.38
CA ASN A 24 3.00 -1.61 -18.34
C ASN A 24 3.25 -0.35 -17.51
N GLU A 25 3.65 -0.59 -16.27
CA GLU A 25 4.02 0.47 -15.34
C GLU A 25 5.35 0.13 -14.68
N PHE A 26 6.12 1.15 -14.45
CA PHE A 26 7.43 1.04 -13.82
C PHE A 26 7.60 2.13 -12.77
N VAL A 27 8.07 1.72 -11.58
CA VAL A 27 8.42 2.65 -10.49
C VAL A 27 9.84 2.36 -10.03
N PHE A 28 10.68 3.38 -10.08
CA PHE A 28 11.99 3.39 -9.44
C PHE A 28 11.92 4.28 -8.20
N SER A 29 12.37 3.80 -7.04
CA SER A 29 12.35 4.57 -5.80
C SER A 29 13.67 4.46 -5.07
N GLY A 30 14.09 5.59 -4.48
CA GLY A 30 15.18 5.68 -3.52
C GLY A 30 14.64 6.20 -2.20
N SER A 31 15.06 5.61 -1.07
CA SER A 31 14.58 5.96 0.26
C SER A 31 15.76 6.25 1.18
N TYR A 32 15.56 7.23 2.05
CA TYR A 32 16.47 7.55 3.14
C TYR A 32 15.68 7.57 4.46
N ALA A 33 16.19 6.89 5.46
CA ALA A 33 15.60 6.85 6.79
C ALA A 33 16.62 7.21 7.85
N LEU A 34 16.18 7.95 8.85
CA LEU A 34 17.00 8.41 9.95
C LEU A 34 16.34 8.11 11.29
N LYS A 35 17.09 7.52 12.20
CA LYS A 35 16.69 7.36 13.59
C LYS A 35 16.96 8.67 14.33
N LEU A 36 15.87 9.42 14.65
CA LEU A 36 15.95 10.74 15.29
C LEU A 36 16.08 10.65 16.81
N SER A 37 15.57 9.56 17.40
CA SER A 37 15.75 9.24 18.83
C SER A 37 15.81 7.72 19.02
N GLN A 38 15.93 7.24 20.25
CA GLN A 38 15.87 5.82 20.55
C GLN A 38 14.52 5.19 20.17
N THR A 39 13.46 5.98 20.18
CA THR A 39 12.09 5.52 19.98
C THR A 39 11.45 6.02 18.68
N PHE A 40 12.05 6.99 17.97
CA PHE A 40 11.43 7.61 16.80
C PHE A 40 12.37 7.68 15.60
N SER A 41 11.84 7.28 14.45
CA SER A 41 12.52 7.32 13.15
C SER A 41 11.63 8.01 12.12
N MET A 42 12.25 8.69 11.16
CA MET A 42 11.58 9.26 9.99
C MET A 42 12.23 8.76 8.71
N GLY A 43 11.43 8.71 7.65
CA GLY A 43 11.88 8.34 6.32
C GLY A 43 11.26 9.20 5.22
N VAL A 44 12.04 9.41 4.17
CA VAL A 44 11.60 10.06 2.94
C VAL A 44 11.97 9.17 1.77
N SER A 45 11.06 9.03 0.81
CA SER A 45 11.32 8.32 -0.45
C SER A 45 11.04 9.23 -1.64
N ILE A 46 11.86 9.14 -2.67
CA ILE A 46 11.61 9.78 -3.95
C ILE A 46 11.33 8.68 -4.96
N LYS A 47 10.30 8.88 -5.77
CA LYS A 47 9.85 7.94 -6.80
C LYS A 47 9.86 8.59 -8.17
N TYR A 48 10.35 7.85 -9.15
CA TYR A 48 10.08 8.10 -10.56
C TYR A 48 9.07 7.06 -11.03
N ILE A 49 7.98 7.53 -11.61
CA ILE A 49 6.85 6.72 -12.07
C ILE A 49 6.74 6.87 -13.57
N ARG A 50 6.65 5.75 -14.27
CA ARG A 50 6.29 5.70 -15.68
C ARG A 50 5.12 4.77 -15.85
N SER A 51 4.04 5.28 -16.45
CA SER A 51 2.86 4.48 -16.81
C SER A 51 2.66 4.56 -18.32
N ASN A 52 2.56 3.41 -18.95
CA ASN A 52 2.30 3.25 -20.37
C ASN A 52 1.03 2.43 -20.55
N LEU A 53 -0.10 3.12 -20.60
CA LEU A 53 -1.42 2.54 -20.87
C LEU A 53 -1.85 2.80 -22.33
N ALA A 54 -0.91 3.19 -23.20
CA ALA A 54 -1.17 3.62 -24.57
C ALA A 54 -2.00 2.61 -25.36
N PHE A 55 -3.14 3.07 -25.86
CA PHE A 55 -4.00 2.39 -26.83
C PHE A 55 -3.77 3.03 -28.21
N THR A 56 -3.32 2.22 -29.16
CA THR A 56 -3.24 2.66 -30.56
C THR A 56 -4.41 2.00 -31.30
N GLY A 57 -5.40 2.80 -31.71
CA GLY A 57 -6.48 2.27 -32.57
C GLY A 57 -7.92 2.68 -32.25
N THR A 58 -8.16 3.44 -31.21
CA THR A 58 -9.47 4.05 -30.91
C THR A 58 -9.38 5.58 -30.89
N SER A 59 -10.52 6.26 -30.89
CA SER A 59 -10.65 7.72 -30.96
C SER A 59 -9.94 8.49 -29.80
N SER A 60 -9.45 7.80 -28.82
CA SER A 60 -8.71 8.36 -27.67
C SER A 60 -7.25 7.89 -27.74
N THR A 61 -6.34 8.83 -27.98
CA THR A 61 -4.90 8.57 -28.00
C THR A 61 -4.37 8.72 -26.58
N LEU A 62 -4.39 7.64 -25.81
CA LEU A 62 -3.71 7.60 -24.50
C LEU A 62 -2.20 7.72 -24.71
N GLN A 63 -1.55 8.59 -23.96
CA GLN A 63 -0.10 8.80 -24.01
C GLN A 63 0.57 8.18 -22.78
N PRO A 64 1.80 7.66 -22.94
CA PRO A 64 2.60 7.29 -21.79
C PRO A 64 2.91 8.52 -20.94
N VAL A 65 2.76 8.39 -19.64
CA VAL A 65 3.05 9.45 -18.68
C VAL A 65 4.27 9.15 -17.83
N ASN A 66 4.94 10.21 -17.42
CA ASN A 66 6.03 10.16 -16.46
C ASN A 66 5.72 11.15 -15.34
N SER A 67 5.98 10.76 -14.11
CA SER A 67 5.77 11.61 -12.94
C SER A 67 6.82 11.33 -11.86
N PHE A 68 6.88 12.24 -10.91
CA PHE A 68 7.66 12.08 -9.69
C PHE A 68 6.72 12.14 -8.50
N ALA A 69 7.07 11.41 -7.46
CA ALA A 69 6.34 11.45 -6.21
C ALA A 69 7.31 11.37 -5.03
N VAL A 70 6.85 11.88 -3.89
CA VAL A 70 7.58 11.82 -2.62
C VAL A 70 6.71 11.12 -1.59
N ASP A 71 7.33 10.24 -0.78
CA ASP A 71 6.70 9.70 0.41
C ASP A 71 7.39 10.28 1.64
N VAL A 72 6.59 10.53 2.69
CA VAL A 72 7.07 10.93 4.01
C VAL A 72 6.49 9.97 5.04
N SER A 73 7.33 9.41 5.88
CA SER A 73 6.93 8.43 6.89
C SER A 73 7.56 8.73 8.25
N GLY A 74 6.86 8.33 9.30
CA GLY A 74 7.38 8.33 10.65
C GLY A 74 6.98 7.04 11.38
N PHE A 75 7.87 6.58 12.24
CA PHE A 75 7.67 5.38 13.02
C PHE A 75 8.16 5.61 14.45
N TYR A 76 7.28 5.33 15.40
CA TYR A 76 7.55 5.35 16.82
C TYR A 76 7.42 3.94 17.39
N GLN A 77 8.37 3.56 18.24
CA GLN A 77 8.32 2.34 19.04
C GLN A 77 8.71 2.68 20.48
N SER A 78 7.87 2.32 21.45
CA SER A 78 8.18 2.49 22.87
C SER A 78 9.35 1.62 23.29
N GLU A 79 9.95 1.96 24.41
CA GLU A 79 10.76 1.00 25.15
C GLU A 79 9.89 -0.16 25.65
N GLU A 80 10.52 -1.22 26.07
CA GLU A 80 9.84 -2.36 26.65
C GLU A 80 9.41 -2.05 28.07
N GLU A 81 8.11 -2.22 28.35
CA GLU A 81 7.50 -1.96 29.65
C GLU A 81 6.98 -3.25 30.25
N ASN A 82 7.08 -3.38 31.57
CA ASN A 82 6.60 -4.54 32.30
C ASN A 82 5.14 -4.34 32.74
N TYR A 83 4.27 -5.25 32.31
CA TYR A 83 2.83 -5.25 32.63
C TYR A 83 2.47 -6.35 33.67
N GLY A 84 3.48 -6.86 34.39
CA GLY A 84 3.31 -7.84 35.45
C GLY A 84 3.42 -9.28 34.94
N THR A 85 2.54 -9.73 34.09
CA THR A 85 2.53 -11.11 33.54
C THR A 85 3.20 -11.23 32.19
N PHE A 86 3.46 -10.11 31.50
CA PHE A 86 4.18 -10.03 30.23
C PHE A 86 4.88 -8.67 30.12
N ASN A 87 5.80 -8.57 29.23
CA ASN A 87 6.38 -7.29 28.81
C ASN A 87 5.72 -6.83 27.50
N GLY A 88 5.69 -5.55 27.23
CA GLY A 88 5.07 -5.03 26.04
C GLY A 88 5.76 -3.83 25.43
N LYS A 89 5.55 -3.67 24.12
CA LYS A 89 5.97 -2.49 23.34
C LYS A 89 4.81 -2.04 22.48
N TYR A 90 4.55 -0.74 22.42
CA TYR A 90 3.61 -0.21 21.46
C TYR A 90 4.35 0.47 20.32
N ARG A 91 3.72 0.43 19.14
CA ARG A 91 4.24 1.00 17.90
C ARG A 91 3.18 1.88 17.28
N LEU A 92 3.62 3.03 16.76
CA LEU A 92 2.77 3.94 15.99
C LEU A 92 3.50 4.31 14.71
N GLY A 93 2.77 4.50 13.65
CA GLY A 93 3.35 4.88 12.37
C GLY A 93 2.40 5.70 11.52
N PHE A 94 2.98 6.53 10.69
CA PHE A 94 2.25 7.19 9.60
C PHE A 94 3.08 7.14 8.32
N ASN A 95 2.37 7.18 7.20
CA ASN A 95 2.99 7.33 5.89
C ASN A 95 2.05 8.14 4.99
N ILE A 96 2.56 9.22 4.41
CA ILE A 96 1.90 9.92 3.32
C ILE A 96 2.67 9.54 2.06
N ALA A 97 2.02 8.78 1.17
CA ALA A 97 2.66 8.24 -0.01
C ALA A 97 2.16 8.89 -1.28
N ASN A 98 3.04 8.92 -2.28
CA ASN A 98 2.76 9.43 -3.62
C ASN A 98 2.35 10.92 -3.65
N LEU A 99 2.96 11.76 -2.83
CA LEU A 99 2.81 13.22 -2.96
C LEU A 99 3.48 13.67 -4.27
N GLY A 100 2.70 14.14 -5.23
CA GLY A 100 3.23 14.55 -6.53
C GLY A 100 2.18 15.17 -7.45
N PRO A 101 2.60 15.76 -8.57
CA PRO A 101 1.72 16.45 -9.51
C PRO A 101 0.74 15.48 -10.20
N LYS A 102 -0.35 16.05 -10.70
CA LYS A 102 -1.26 15.38 -11.63
C LYS A 102 -0.52 14.87 -12.87
N VAL A 103 -1.07 13.87 -13.52
CA VAL A 103 -0.60 13.31 -14.78
C VAL A 103 -1.65 13.47 -15.86
N SER A 104 -1.25 13.48 -17.13
CA SER A 104 -2.18 13.61 -18.25
C SER A 104 -1.98 12.45 -19.22
N TYR A 105 -2.91 11.52 -19.24
CA TYR A 105 -2.96 10.43 -20.23
C TYR A 105 -3.62 10.88 -21.52
N VAL A 106 -4.56 11.83 -21.44
CA VAL A 106 -5.26 12.44 -22.56
C VAL A 106 -4.94 13.93 -22.58
N PRO A 107 -4.55 14.52 -23.72
CA PRO A 107 -4.30 15.95 -23.78
C PRO A 107 -5.49 16.79 -23.31
N GLY A 108 -5.26 17.63 -22.30
CA GLY A 108 -6.28 18.50 -21.72
C GLY A 108 -7.05 17.91 -20.53
N GLU A 109 -6.78 16.65 -20.15
CA GLU A 109 -7.31 16.01 -18.95
C GLU A 109 -6.15 15.74 -17.98
N GLU A 110 -6.33 16.02 -16.71
CA GLU A 110 -5.33 15.82 -15.67
C GLU A 110 -5.88 14.93 -14.56
N ASP A 111 -5.22 13.82 -14.29
CA ASP A 111 -5.58 12.85 -13.27
C ASP A 111 -4.68 12.98 -12.03
N PHE A 112 -5.25 12.85 -10.85
CA PHE A 112 -4.46 12.75 -9.63
C PHE A 112 -3.70 11.43 -9.57
N ILE A 113 -2.45 11.46 -9.16
CA ILE A 113 -1.77 10.24 -8.75
C ILE A 113 -2.34 9.77 -7.39
N PRO A 114 -2.31 8.45 -7.08
CA PRO A 114 -2.98 7.90 -5.89
C PRO A 114 -2.23 8.25 -4.60
N THR A 115 -2.25 9.52 -4.26
CA THR A 115 -1.74 10.01 -2.97
C THR A 115 -2.58 9.41 -1.85
N ASN A 116 -1.95 8.90 -0.81
CA ASN A 116 -2.67 8.29 0.30
C ASN A 116 -1.99 8.53 1.65
N LEU A 117 -2.80 8.56 2.70
CA LEU A 117 -2.39 8.59 4.09
C LEU A 117 -2.62 7.21 4.71
N LYS A 118 -1.61 6.71 5.39
CA LYS A 118 -1.69 5.52 6.24
C LYS A 118 -1.35 5.90 7.66
N LEU A 119 -2.20 5.47 8.60
CA LEU A 119 -1.99 5.58 10.03
C LEU A 119 -2.05 4.19 10.63
N GLY A 120 -1.05 3.81 11.40
CA GLY A 120 -1.00 2.50 11.99
C GLY A 120 -0.60 2.52 13.46
N GLY A 121 -1.12 1.55 14.20
CA GLY A 121 -0.72 1.28 15.57
C GLY A 121 -0.61 -0.21 15.81
N GLY A 122 0.24 -0.59 16.75
CA GLY A 122 0.43 -2.00 17.10
C GLY A 122 0.95 -2.16 18.52
N PHE A 123 0.80 -3.37 19.01
CA PHE A 123 1.30 -3.76 20.32
C PHE A 123 1.94 -5.16 20.26
N ASP A 124 3.10 -5.28 20.89
CA ASP A 124 3.82 -6.54 21.06
C ASP A 124 3.65 -7.02 22.49
N PHE A 125 3.02 -8.17 22.67
CA PHE A 125 2.91 -8.89 23.93
C PHE A 125 4.08 -9.88 24.00
N ILE A 126 5.10 -9.54 24.76
CA ILE A 126 6.28 -10.39 25.00
C ILE A 126 5.97 -11.25 26.20
N LEU A 127 5.51 -12.49 25.97
CA LEU A 127 5.02 -13.37 27.00
C LEU A 127 6.16 -14.00 27.80
N ASP A 128 7.23 -14.36 27.12
CA ASP A 128 8.48 -14.87 27.66
C ASP A 128 9.62 -14.74 26.62
N ASP A 129 10.80 -15.31 26.91
CA ASP A 129 11.98 -15.24 26.04
C ASP A 129 11.79 -15.89 24.66
N TYR A 130 10.77 -16.72 24.50
CA TYR A 130 10.49 -17.48 23.27
C TYR A 130 9.20 -17.07 22.56
N ASN A 131 8.25 -16.48 23.28
CA ASN A 131 6.88 -16.30 22.80
C ASN A 131 6.50 -14.82 22.74
N THR A 132 6.24 -14.31 21.55
CA THR A 132 5.74 -12.96 21.34
C THR A 132 4.48 -12.99 20.46
N ILE A 133 3.45 -12.26 20.87
CA ILE A 133 2.27 -11.99 20.06
C ILE A 133 2.27 -10.52 19.68
N SER A 134 2.28 -10.22 18.38
CA SER A 134 2.20 -8.87 17.85
C SER A 134 0.84 -8.64 17.21
N THR A 135 0.24 -7.48 17.48
CA THR A 135 -1.00 -7.04 16.82
C THR A 135 -0.77 -5.71 16.12
N THR A 136 -1.48 -5.48 15.02
CA THR A 136 -1.37 -4.21 14.27
C THR A 136 -2.73 -3.85 13.68
N LEU A 137 -3.07 -2.58 13.73
CA LEU A 137 -4.23 -1.99 13.07
C LEU A 137 -3.73 -0.85 12.17
N GLU A 138 -4.15 -0.82 10.92
CA GLU A 138 -3.83 0.21 9.93
C GLU A 138 -5.11 0.79 9.35
N PHE A 139 -5.15 2.11 9.22
CA PHE A 139 -6.15 2.86 8.47
C PHE A 139 -5.49 3.50 7.27
N THR A 140 -6.12 3.38 6.10
CA THR A 140 -5.65 4.03 4.88
C THR A 140 -6.76 4.87 4.28
N LYS A 141 -6.46 6.13 3.93
CA LYS A 141 -7.33 7.01 3.16
C LYS A 141 -6.63 7.44 1.89
N LEU A 142 -7.35 7.39 0.78
CA LEU A 142 -6.92 8.02 -0.47
C LEU A 142 -7.09 9.53 -0.35
N LEU A 143 -6.02 10.29 -0.59
CA LEU A 143 -6.00 11.75 -0.53
C LEU A 143 -6.16 12.34 -1.94
N VAL A 144 -7.23 11.91 -2.61
CA VAL A 144 -7.64 12.39 -3.93
C VAL A 144 -9.08 12.87 -3.80
N PRO A 145 -9.43 14.04 -4.32
CA PRO A 145 -10.78 14.55 -4.25
C PRO A 145 -11.81 13.56 -4.81
N THR A 146 -12.98 13.51 -4.18
CA THR A 146 -14.12 12.77 -4.71
C THR A 146 -14.56 13.40 -6.02
N PRO A 147 -14.75 12.63 -7.12
CA PRO A 147 -15.23 13.15 -8.40
C PRO A 147 -16.56 13.88 -8.23
N LEU A 148 -16.76 14.95 -9.00
CA LEU A 148 -18.02 15.69 -9.02
C LEU A 148 -19.19 14.81 -9.50
N ALA A 149 -20.43 15.23 -9.23
CA ALA A 149 -21.62 14.46 -9.56
C ALA A 149 -21.79 14.18 -11.06
N ASP A 150 -21.15 14.95 -11.93
CA ASP A 150 -21.09 14.74 -13.38
C ASP A 150 -19.95 13.81 -13.82
N GLY A 151 -19.18 13.30 -12.85
CA GLY A 151 -18.02 12.43 -13.08
C GLY A 151 -16.74 13.15 -13.47
N SER A 152 -16.74 14.48 -13.52
CA SER A 152 -15.53 15.26 -13.74
C SER A 152 -14.68 15.36 -12.46
N GLU A 153 -13.39 15.58 -12.62
CA GLU A 153 -12.52 15.91 -11.50
C GLU A 153 -12.61 17.40 -11.15
N GLU A 154 -12.41 17.72 -9.89
CA GLU A 154 -12.30 19.10 -9.43
C GLU A 154 -11.05 19.74 -10.06
N ASP A 155 -11.23 20.91 -10.71
CA ASP A 155 -10.11 21.70 -11.24
C ASP A 155 -9.36 22.41 -10.10
N THR A 156 -8.62 21.62 -9.35
CA THR A 156 -7.84 22.08 -8.21
C THR A 156 -6.39 21.60 -8.34
N SER A 157 -5.47 22.32 -7.68
CA SER A 157 -4.08 21.87 -7.62
C SER A 157 -3.97 20.56 -6.83
N TRP A 158 -2.97 19.74 -7.14
CA TRP A 158 -2.76 18.48 -6.44
C TRP A 158 -2.58 18.66 -4.91
N ILE A 159 -1.95 19.78 -4.47
CA ILE A 159 -1.80 20.10 -3.05
C ILE A 159 -3.16 20.41 -2.42
N SER A 160 -3.97 21.25 -3.07
CA SER A 160 -5.32 21.56 -2.59
C SER A 160 -6.19 20.30 -2.53
N GLY A 161 -6.09 19.43 -3.55
CA GLY A 161 -6.80 18.16 -3.59
C GLY A 161 -6.50 17.25 -2.40
N VAL A 162 -5.25 17.18 -1.96
CA VAL A 162 -4.86 16.44 -0.75
C VAL A 162 -5.61 16.92 0.50
N PHE A 163 -5.80 18.24 0.65
CA PHE A 163 -6.50 18.78 1.81
C PHE A 163 -8.02 18.74 1.67
N SER A 164 -8.56 19.00 0.47
CA SER A 164 -10.01 18.95 0.24
C SER A 164 -10.56 17.54 0.42
N SER A 165 -9.81 16.50 0.10
CA SER A 165 -10.21 15.09 0.23
C SER A 165 -10.61 14.62 1.64
N PHE A 166 -10.43 15.47 2.67
CA PHE A 166 -10.89 15.17 4.04
C PHE A 166 -12.32 15.61 4.34
N GLY A 167 -13.02 16.21 3.40
CA GLY A 167 -14.36 16.72 3.66
C GLY A 167 -15.17 17.02 2.40
N ASP A 168 -14.88 16.35 1.30
CA ASP A 168 -15.51 16.56 -0.01
C ASP A 168 -16.54 15.48 -0.39
N ALA A 169 -16.71 14.46 0.46
CA ALA A 169 -17.72 13.43 0.22
C ALA A 169 -19.13 14.00 0.20
N PRO A 170 -19.93 13.80 -0.89
CA PRO A 170 -21.29 14.36 -1.04
C PRO A 170 -22.24 13.97 0.08
N GLY A 171 -22.11 12.78 0.65
CA GLY A 171 -22.90 12.27 1.77
C GLY A 171 -22.41 12.75 3.16
N GLY A 172 -21.43 13.66 3.19
CA GLY A 172 -20.86 14.22 4.39
C GLY A 172 -20.03 13.24 5.22
N PHE A 173 -19.88 13.51 6.52
CA PHE A 173 -18.98 12.75 7.40
C PHE A 173 -19.20 11.23 7.42
N SER A 174 -20.44 10.77 7.24
CA SER A 174 -20.75 9.33 7.18
C SER A 174 -20.16 8.67 5.93
N GLU A 175 -20.11 9.37 4.81
CA GLU A 175 -19.49 8.88 3.59
C GLU A 175 -17.96 8.99 3.67
N GLU A 176 -17.44 10.06 4.23
CA GLU A 176 -16.00 10.21 4.49
C GLU A 176 -15.42 9.03 5.28
N LEU A 177 -16.15 8.52 6.27
CA LEU A 177 -15.72 7.35 7.03
C LEU A 177 -15.65 6.07 6.17
N LYS A 178 -16.45 5.98 5.13
CA LYS A 178 -16.44 4.83 4.20
C LYS A 178 -15.25 4.85 3.23
N GLU A 179 -14.57 5.97 3.09
CA GLU A 179 -13.35 6.11 2.29
C GLU A 179 -12.10 5.57 2.98
N PHE A 180 -12.21 5.32 4.29
CA PHE A 180 -11.15 4.65 5.01
C PHE A 180 -11.22 3.14 4.79
N THR A 181 -10.12 2.57 4.35
CA THR A 181 -9.90 1.14 4.46
C THR A 181 -9.18 0.84 5.76
N TYR A 182 -9.41 -0.34 6.34
CA TYR A 182 -8.67 -0.75 7.52
C TYR A 182 -8.16 -2.18 7.40
N ALA A 183 -7.03 -2.43 8.03
CA ALA A 183 -6.44 -3.75 8.10
C ALA A 183 -6.05 -4.06 9.54
N PHE A 184 -6.43 -5.24 9.99
CA PHE A 184 -5.98 -5.82 11.26
C PHE A 184 -5.05 -6.99 11.00
N GLY A 185 -3.95 -7.09 11.73
CA GLY A 185 -3.00 -8.18 11.65
C GLY A 185 -2.61 -8.69 13.03
N ALA A 186 -2.36 -9.99 13.12
CA ALA A 186 -1.77 -10.63 14.29
C ALA A 186 -0.67 -11.60 13.85
N GLU A 187 0.42 -11.60 14.60
CA GLU A 187 1.55 -12.51 14.45
C GLU A 187 1.87 -13.16 15.77
N TYR A 188 2.06 -14.47 15.75
CA TYR A 188 2.71 -15.21 16.82
C TYR A 188 4.12 -15.58 16.38
N LEU A 189 5.10 -15.14 17.13
CA LEU A 189 6.51 -15.38 16.88
C LEU A 189 7.09 -16.29 17.98
N TYR A 190 7.64 -17.43 17.55
CA TYR A 190 8.30 -18.37 18.42
C TYR A 190 9.82 -18.35 18.22
N ASN A 191 10.55 -18.15 19.31
CA ASN A 191 12.01 -18.17 19.38
C ASN A 191 12.71 -17.26 18.32
N ASN A 192 12.07 -16.15 17.95
CA ASN A 192 12.50 -15.25 16.87
C ASN A 192 12.78 -15.95 15.52
N ALA A 193 12.33 -17.18 15.35
CA ALA A 193 12.61 -18.03 14.21
C ALA A 193 11.37 -18.46 13.42
N PHE A 194 10.28 -18.79 14.12
CA PHE A 194 9.07 -19.27 13.50
C PHE A 194 7.90 -18.32 13.74
N ALA A 195 7.23 -17.90 12.68
CA ALA A 195 6.11 -16.97 12.72
C ALA A 195 4.83 -17.60 12.13
N LEU A 196 3.70 -17.41 12.81
CA LEU A 196 2.36 -17.62 12.27
C LEU A 196 1.65 -16.29 12.20
N ARG A 197 0.99 -16.00 11.06
CA ARG A 197 0.37 -14.72 10.80
C ARG A 197 -1.06 -14.89 10.35
N THR A 198 -1.91 -13.97 10.75
CA THR A 198 -3.26 -13.83 10.22
C THR A 198 -3.59 -12.36 10.08
N GLY A 199 -4.48 -12.04 9.15
CA GLY A 199 -4.91 -10.67 8.94
C GLY A 199 -6.28 -10.60 8.28
N TYR A 200 -6.91 -9.46 8.41
CA TYR A 200 -8.16 -9.11 7.77
C TYR A 200 -8.06 -7.71 7.19
N PHE A 201 -8.50 -7.55 5.95
CA PHE A 201 -8.61 -6.28 5.26
C PHE A 201 -10.06 -5.98 4.94
N HIS A 202 -10.45 -4.72 5.13
CA HIS A 202 -11.80 -4.24 4.86
C HIS A 202 -11.79 -2.92 4.09
N GLU A 203 -12.60 -2.88 3.05
CA GLU A 203 -12.99 -1.69 2.31
C GLU A 203 -14.52 -1.64 2.24
N SER A 204 -15.09 -0.45 2.35
CA SER A 204 -16.56 -0.26 2.30
C SER A 204 -17.14 -0.79 1.00
N GLU A 205 -18.34 -1.40 1.08
CA GLU A 205 -19.09 -1.89 -0.09
C GLU A 205 -19.38 -0.77 -1.10
N ASP A 206 -19.56 0.46 -0.62
CA ASP A 206 -19.81 1.63 -1.45
C ASP A 206 -18.56 2.20 -2.15
N LYS A 207 -17.35 1.78 -1.73
CA LYS A 207 -16.07 2.36 -2.19
C LYS A 207 -15.09 1.34 -2.80
N GLY A 208 -15.55 0.11 -3.09
CA GLY A 208 -14.72 -0.92 -3.74
C GLY A 208 -14.96 -2.33 -3.23
N ALA A 209 -15.56 -2.48 -2.04
CA ALA A 209 -16.05 -3.75 -1.47
C ALA A 209 -14.99 -4.86 -1.31
N ARG A 210 -13.70 -4.53 -1.29
CA ARG A 210 -12.65 -5.53 -1.11
C ARG A 210 -12.55 -5.93 0.35
N GLN A 211 -12.83 -7.19 0.63
CA GLN A 211 -12.68 -7.77 1.96
C GLN A 211 -11.98 -9.11 1.81
N TYR A 212 -10.95 -9.36 2.60
CA TYR A 212 -10.23 -10.62 2.54
C TYR A 212 -9.51 -10.95 3.84
N PHE A 213 -9.36 -12.25 4.08
CA PHE A 213 -8.50 -12.79 5.11
C PHE A 213 -7.15 -13.19 4.53
N THR A 214 -6.12 -13.12 5.36
CA THR A 214 -4.79 -13.63 5.02
C THR A 214 -4.32 -14.57 6.12
N MET A 215 -3.60 -15.61 5.71
CA MET A 215 -2.86 -16.49 6.61
C MET A 215 -1.43 -16.61 6.11
N GLY A 216 -0.48 -16.74 7.02
CA GLY A 216 0.93 -16.85 6.66
C GLY A 216 1.74 -17.61 7.68
N ALA A 217 2.85 -18.14 7.21
CA ALA A 217 3.89 -18.71 8.05
C ALA A 217 5.25 -18.20 7.60
N GLY A 218 6.14 -17.96 8.55
CA GLY A 218 7.50 -17.52 8.31
C GLY A 218 8.50 -18.38 9.05
N PHE A 219 9.67 -18.51 8.46
CA PHE A 219 10.82 -19.15 9.10
C PHE A 219 12.06 -18.29 8.86
N LYS A 220 12.72 -17.93 9.94
CA LYS A 220 13.91 -17.06 9.94
C LYS A 220 15.10 -17.80 10.55
N THR A 221 16.22 -17.70 9.85
CA THR A 221 17.57 -18.03 10.37
C THR A 221 18.42 -16.77 10.40
N ASN A 222 19.67 -16.88 10.84
CA ASN A 222 20.62 -15.75 10.86
C ASN A 222 20.85 -15.11 9.46
N ALA A 223 20.75 -15.89 8.40
CA ALA A 223 21.06 -15.46 7.04
C ALA A 223 19.87 -15.47 6.08
N LEU A 224 18.78 -16.16 6.41
CA LEU A 224 17.68 -16.42 5.51
C LEU A 224 16.35 -16.26 6.22
N ASN A 225 15.43 -15.53 5.58
CA ASN A 225 14.04 -15.45 5.98
C ASN A 225 13.15 -15.93 4.83
N VAL A 226 12.27 -16.88 5.12
CA VAL A 226 11.31 -17.48 4.18
C VAL A 226 9.92 -17.22 4.68
N ASP A 227 9.09 -16.59 3.86
CA ASP A 227 7.69 -16.33 4.20
C ASP A 227 6.76 -16.91 3.13
N LEU A 228 5.69 -17.52 3.59
CA LEU A 228 4.59 -18.01 2.79
C LEU A 228 3.30 -17.33 3.27
N SER A 229 2.49 -16.82 2.35
CA SER A 229 1.17 -16.26 2.69
C SER A 229 0.12 -16.59 1.65
N TYR A 230 -1.10 -16.77 2.11
CA TYR A 230 -2.27 -17.08 1.31
C TYR A 230 -3.38 -16.09 1.59
N LEU A 231 -4.07 -15.63 0.53
CA LEU A 231 -5.16 -14.67 0.59
C LEU A 231 -6.47 -15.37 0.20
N MET A 232 -7.49 -15.21 1.05
CA MET A 232 -8.83 -15.72 0.85
C MET A 232 -9.81 -14.56 0.75
N ASN A 233 -10.60 -14.51 -0.32
CA ASN A 233 -11.65 -13.50 -0.47
C ASN A 233 -12.73 -13.67 0.60
N ALA A 234 -13.27 -12.58 1.10
CA ALA A 234 -14.32 -12.55 2.12
C ALA A 234 -15.52 -11.69 1.70
N SER A 235 -15.53 -11.18 0.46
CA SER A 235 -16.62 -10.40 -0.13
C SER A 235 -17.22 -11.10 -1.34
N ASP A 236 -18.42 -10.67 -1.75
CA ASP A 236 -19.07 -11.16 -2.98
C ASP A 236 -18.46 -10.55 -4.26
N VAL A 237 -17.57 -9.57 -4.13
CA VAL A 237 -16.88 -8.93 -5.24
C VAL A 237 -15.62 -9.72 -5.59
N ASN A 238 -15.44 -10.03 -6.87
CA ASN A 238 -14.25 -10.71 -7.36
C ASN A 238 -13.00 -9.89 -7.07
N ASN A 239 -12.12 -10.41 -6.25
CA ASN A 239 -10.82 -9.82 -5.99
C ASN A 239 -9.79 -10.45 -6.93
N PRO A 240 -9.12 -9.68 -7.81
CA PRO A 240 -8.08 -10.23 -8.69
C PRO A 240 -6.92 -10.93 -7.97
N LEU A 241 -6.77 -10.66 -6.67
CA LEU A 241 -5.74 -11.26 -5.83
C LEU A 241 -6.26 -12.47 -5.02
N GLU A 242 -7.54 -12.84 -5.16
CA GLU A 242 -8.08 -13.98 -4.43
C GLU A 242 -7.33 -15.28 -4.77
N ASN A 243 -7.25 -16.17 -3.79
CA ASN A 243 -6.53 -17.43 -3.90
C ASN A 243 -5.04 -17.31 -4.28
N SER A 244 -4.45 -16.12 -4.05
CA SER A 244 -3.04 -15.89 -4.31
C SER A 244 -2.18 -16.51 -3.22
N LEU A 245 -1.23 -17.34 -3.63
CA LEU A 245 -0.14 -17.81 -2.81
C LEU A 245 1.09 -16.93 -3.07
N ARG A 246 1.66 -16.36 -2.02
CA ARG A 246 2.88 -15.55 -2.10
C ARG A 246 4.00 -16.25 -1.37
N PHE A 247 5.14 -16.30 -2.02
CA PHE A 247 6.39 -16.79 -1.47
C PHE A 247 7.41 -15.66 -1.46
N SER A 248 8.07 -15.44 -0.32
CA SER A 248 9.12 -14.42 -0.18
C SER A 248 10.38 -15.07 0.38
N LEU A 249 11.50 -14.66 -0.17
CA LEU A 249 12.83 -15.06 0.27
C LEU A 249 13.65 -13.80 0.51
N SER A 250 14.17 -13.63 1.72
CA SER A 250 15.03 -12.51 2.07
C SER A 250 16.34 -13.03 2.62
N PHE A 251 17.44 -12.40 2.22
CA PHE A 251 18.76 -12.71 2.70
C PHE A 251 19.26 -11.58 3.59
N ASP A 252 19.71 -11.92 4.78
CA ASP A 252 20.42 -11.02 5.67
C ASP A 252 21.92 -11.20 5.42
N LEU A 253 22.54 -10.16 4.84
CA LEU A 253 23.97 -10.19 4.47
C LEU A 253 24.89 -9.76 5.62
N GLY A 254 24.31 -9.53 6.79
CA GLY A 254 25.03 -9.04 7.97
C GLY A 254 25.35 -7.53 7.90
N GLU A 255 25.69 -6.95 9.02
CA GLU A 255 26.22 -5.59 9.09
C GLU A 255 27.69 -5.60 8.60
N ILE A 256 27.94 -4.97 7.44
CA ILE A 256 29.29 -4.84 6.86
C ILE A 256 30.07 -3.69 7.54
N TYR A 257 29.50 -3.06 8.55
CA TYR A 257 30.14 -1.96 9.27
C TYR A 257 30.61 -2.47 10.65
N ASP A 258 31.86 -2.91 10.71
CA ASP A 258 32.64 -2.88 11.96
C ASP A 258 32.80 -1.41 12.38
N ASP A 259 32.52 -1.12 13.63
CA ASP A 259 32.73 0.18 14.25
C ASP A 259 34.14 0.68 14.00
N TYR A 260 34.27 1.85 13.37
CA TYR A 260 35.49 2.67 13.43
C TYR A 260 35.30 3.76 14.49
#